data_bdb9c93ff3f0a37992d966b5cd2d8776
#
_entry.id   bdb9c93ff3f0a37992d966b5cd2d8776
#
_cell.length_a   1.000
_cell.length_b   1.000
_cell.length_c   1.000
_cell.angle_alpha   90.00
_cell.angle_beta   90.00
_cell.angle_gamma   90.00
#
_symmetry.space_group_name_H-M   'P 1'
#
loop_
_entity.id
_entity.type
_entity.pdbx_description
1 polymer ?
#
loop_
_entity_poly.entity_id
_entity_poly.type
_entity_poly.pdbx_seq_one_letter_code
_entity_poly.pdbx_strand_id
1 'polypeptide(L)'
;MKKLIISACLLGEPCRYDGKSKPCEAIEELKKHYHLIPVCPECMGGLPTPRPPAEIQADGRVVNREGRDVTANYRAGAEATLEIARREGCTLALLNEKSPSCGKGRIYDGSVTGTLTDGNGVCAALLMENGVQVLGESEVEKL
;
A
#
# COMPACT_ATOMS: atom_id res chain seq x y z
N MET A 1 10.00 -16.30 13.99
CA MET A 1 10.38 -15.35 12.94
C MET A 1 9.63 -14.03 13.12
N LYS A 2 10.30 -12.94 12.80
CA LYS A 2 9.62 -11.64 12.77
C LYS A 2 8.51 -11.62 11.73
N LYS A 3 7.46 -10.88 12.01
CA LYS A 3 6.35 -10.69 11.09
C LYS A 3 6.61 -9.48 10.19
N LEU A 4 6.20 -9.60 8.94
CA LEU A 4 6.33 -8.54 7.94
C LEU A 4 4.99 -8.38 7.21
N ILE A 5 4.38 -7.22 7.33
CA ILE A 5 3.23 -6.88 6.51
C ILE A 5 3.74 -6.59 5.10
N ILE A 6 3.10 -7.14 4.08
CA ILE A 6 3.52 -6.97 2.69
C ILE A 6 2.33 -6.74 1.79
N SER A 7 2.49 -5.83 0.82
CA SER A 7 1.46 -5.64 -0.21
C SER A 7 1.24 -6.96 -0.97
N ALA A 8 0.00 -7.43 -1.01
CA ALA A 8 -0.34 -8.72 -1.60
C ALA A 8 0.06 -8.82 -3.09
N CYS A 9 0.03 -7.71 -3.83
CA CYS A 9 0.46 -7.71 -5.23
C CYS A 9 1.95 -8.04 -5.41
N LEU A 10 2.77 -7.76 -4.40
CA LEU A 10 4.19 -8.11 -4.41
C LEU A 10 4.42 -9.63 -4.26
N LEU A 11 3.41 -10.36 -3.76
CA LEU A 11 3.42 -11.82 -3.66
C LEU A 11 2.88 -12.51 -4.91
N GLY A 12 2.45 -11.73 -5.90
CA GLY A 12 1.87 -12.26 -7.12
C GLY A 12 0.35 -12.27 -7.14
N GLU A 13 -0.32 -11.76 -6.09
CA GLU A 13 -1.78 -11.64 -6.08
C GLU A 13 -2.24 -10.60 -7.11
N PRO A 14 -3.22 -10.92 -7.98
CA PRO A 14 -3.68 -10.00 -9.02
C PRO A 14 -4.68 -8.99 -8.46
N CYS A 15 -4.26 -8.22 -7.45
CA CYS A 15 -5.12 -7.29 -6.72
C CYS A 15 -4.85 -5.81 -6.99
N ARG A 16 -3.94 -5.49 -7.94
CA ARG A 16 -3.73 -4.12 -8.37
C ARG A 16 -4.97 -3.59 -9.07
N TYR A 17 -5.05 -2.25 -9.20
CA TYR A 17 -6.20 -1.59 -9.84
C TYR A 17 -6.49 -2.13 -11.26
N ASP A 18 -5.44 -2.56 -11.98
CA ASP A 18 -5.54 -3.10 -13.34
C ASP A 18 -5.82 -4.61 -13.38
N GLY A 19 -6.01 -5.25 -12.22
CA GLY A 19 -6.22 -6.69 -12.13
C GLY A 19 -4.93 -7.50 -12.28
N LYS A 20 -3.78 -6.86 -12.25
CA LYS A 20 -2.48 -7.50 -12.38
C LYS A 20 -1.78 -7.60 -11.04
N SER A 21 -0.68 -8.34 -11.00
CA SER A 21 0.23 -8.42 -9.86
C SER A 21 1.51 -7.64 -10.17
N LYS A 22 2.36 -7.51 -9.14
CA LYS A 22 3.69 -6.93 -9.28
C LYS A 22 4.66 -7.75 -8.44
N PRO A 23 5.00 -9.00 -8.86
CA PRO A 23 5.83 -9.89 -8.06
C PRO A 23 7.18 -9.25 -7.73
N CYS A 24 7.61 -9.42 -6.48
CA CYS A 24 8.93 -8.99 -6.02
C CYS A 24 9.88 -10.19 -6.05
N GLU A 25 11.04 -10.02 -6.70
CA GLU A 25 12.01 -11.11 -6.84
C GLU A 25 12.57 -11.61 -5.50
N ALA A 26 12.57 -10.75 -4.48
CA ALA A 26 13.11 -11.08 -3.17
C ALA A 26 12.16 -11.92 -2.29
N ILE A 27 10.95 -12.26 -2.78
CA ILE A 27 9.93 -12.93 -1.97
C ILE A 27 10.43 -14.26 -1.38
N GLU A 28 11.07 -15.10 -2.18
CA GLU A 28 11.53 -16.40 -1.70
C GLU A 28 12.58 -16.26 -0.58
N GLU A 29 13.43 -15.26 -0.66
CA GLU A 29 14.40 -14.96 0.40
C GLU A 29 13.71 -14.40 1.64
N LEU A 30 12.73 -13.51 1.47
CA LEU A 30 11.96 -12.95 2.58
C LEU A 30 11.21 -14.02 3.35
N LYS A 31 10.64 -15.02 2.67
CA LYS A 31 9.93 -16.14 3.32
C LYS A 31 10.82 -16.93 4.28
N LYS A 32 12.13 -16.94 4.07
CA LYS A 32 13.08 -17.64 4.93
C LYS A 32 13.31 -16.91 6.25
N HIS A 33 13.11 -15.61 6.30
CA HIS A 33 13.44 -14.75 7.44
C HIS A 33 12.24 -14.12 8.13
N TYR A 34 11.08 -14.08 7.45
CA TYR A 34 9.89 -13.40 7.94
C TYR A 34 8.64 -14.25 7.75
N HIS A 35 7.72 -14.09 8.69
CA HIS A 35 6.34 -14.55 8.50
C HIS A 35 5.60 -13.43 7.75
N LEU A 36 5.24 -13.66 6.49
CA LEU A 36 4.63 -12.65 5.62
C LEU A 36 3.12 -12.56 5.87
N ILE A 37 2.63 -11.34 6.08
CA ILE A 37 1.21 -11.05 6.27
C ILE A 37 0.76 -10.22 5.06
N PRO A 38 0.07 -10.83 4.07
CA PRO A 38 -0.34 -10.10 2.88
C PRO A 38 -1.50 -9.15 3.16
N VAL A 39 -1.45 -7.96 2.59
CA VAL A 39 -2.52 -6.96 2.68
C VAL A 39 -2.73 -6.30 1.33
N CYS A 40 -3.97 -5.94 1.03
CA CYS A 40 -4.32 -5.04 -0.05
C CYS A 40 -5.30 -4.03 0.52
N PRO A 41 -4.82 -2.88 1.02
CA PRO A 41 -5.69 -1.92 1.69
C PRO A 41 -6.85 -1.44 0.82
N GLU A 42 -6.65 -1.31 -0.48
CA GLU A 42 -7.73 -0.90 -1.39
C GLU A 42 -8.85 -1.92 -1.45
N CYS A 43 -8.52 -3.21 -1.58
CA CYS A 43 -9.51 -4.29 -1.55
C CYS A 43 -10.15 -4.41 -0.16
N MET A 44 -9.37 -4.27 0.90
CA MET A 44 -9.87 -4.30 2.28
C MET A 44 -10.80 -3.14 2.59
N GLY A 45 -10.65 -2.03 1.88
CA GLY A 45 -11.53 -0.86 1.95
C GLY A 45 -12.79 -0.98 1.10
N GLY A 46 -13.00 -2.12 0.46
CA GLY A 46 -14.23 -2.39 -0.31
C GLY A 46 -14.16 -2.03 -1.78
N LEU A 47 -12.98 -1.73 -2.32
CA LEU A 47 -12.85 -1.44 -3.76
C LEU A 47 -12.72 -2.73 -4.56
N PRO A 48 -13.35 -2.80 -5.76
CA PRO A 48 -13.26 -3.98 -6.61
C PRO A 48 -11.90 -4.07 -7.32
N THR A 49 -11.62 -5.23 -7.89
CA THR A 49 -10.50 -5.45 -8.80
C THR A 49 -11.05 -6.03 -10.11
N PRO A 50 -10.81 -5.44 -11.29
CA PRO A 50 -10.12 -4.16 -11.49
C PRO A 50 -10.93 -2.95 -11.06
N ARG A 51 -10.28 -1.81 -10.97
CA ARG A 51 -10.90 -0.54 -10.56
C ARG A 51 -10.20 0.63 -11.24
N PRO A 52 -10.87 1.80 -11.38
CA PRO A 52 -10.19 2.98 -11.90
C PRO A 52 -9.02 3.39 -10.99
N PRO A 53 -7.87 3.79 -11.54
CA PRO A 53 -6.78 4.30 -10.71
C PRO A 53 -7.19 5.59 -10.02
N ALA A 54 -6.67 5.80 -8.81
CA ALA A 54 -6.95 6.98 -7.99
C ALA A 54 -5.67 7.69 -7.60
N GLU A 55 -5.78 8.98 -7.29
CA GLU A 55 -4.66 9.80 -6.84
C GLU A 55 -5.10 10.68 -5.67
N ILE A 56 -4.15 10.96 -4.77
CA ILE A 56 -4.39 11.87 -3.65
C ILE A 56 -4.33 13.30 -4.17
N GLN A 57 -5.38 14.06 -3.92
CA GLN A 57 -5.48 15.46 -4.33
C GLN A 57 -4.73 16.37 -3.35
N ALA A 58 -4.52 17.62 -3.74
CA ALA A 58 -3.84 18.61 -2.90
C ALA A 58 -4.52 18.82 -1.54
N ASP A 59 -5.84 18.64 -1.47
CA ASP A 59 -6.62 18.77 -0.22
C ASP A 59 -6.67 17.47 0.59
N GLY A 60 -5.98 16.42 0.16
CA GLY A 60 -5.92 15.13 0.85
C GLY A 60 -7.01 14.12 0.47
N ARG A 61 -7.99 14.51 -0.32
CA ARG A 61 -9.00 13.56 -0.80
C ARG A 61 -8.38 12.60 -1.82
N VAL A 62 -8.87 11.37 -1.85
CA VAL A 62 -8.49 10.39 -2.86
C VAL A 62 -9.62 10.33 -3.90
N VAL A 63 -9.31 10.68 -5.13
CA VAL A 63 -10.30 10.75 -6.22
C VAL A 63 -9.83 9.87 -7.36
N ASN A 64 -10.73 9.02 -7.90
CA ASN A 64 -10.38 8.15 -9.01
C ASN A 64 -10.49 8.88 -10.35
N ARG A 65 -10.01 8.23 -11.41
CA ARG A 65 -9.99 8.80 -12.77
C ARG A 65 -11.38 9.18 -13.28
N GLU A 66 -12.43 8.56 -12.76
CA GLU A 66 -13.82 8.87 -13.13
C GLU A 66 -14.41 10.02 -12.31
N GLY A 67 -13.61 10.66 -11.44
CA GLY A 67 -14.03 11.77 -10.61
C GLY A 67 -14.74 11.39 -9.33
N ARG A 68 -14.77 10.10 -8.98
CA ARG A 68 -15.39 9.63 -7.76
C ARG A 68 -14.46 9.77 -6.57
N ASP A 69 -14.96 10.30 -5.47
CA ASP A 69 -14.24 10.37 -4.20
C ASP A 69 -14.28 8.99 -3.54
N VAL A 70 -13.11 8.41 -3.34
CA VAL A 70 -12.94 7.10 -2.71
C VAL A 70 -12.12 7.20 -1.41
N THR A 71 -12.06 8.39 -0.84
CA THR A 71 -11.29 8.65 0.40
C THR A 71 -11.71 7.72 1.54
N ALA A 72 -13.01 7.52 1.73
CA ALA A 72 -13.50 6.65 2.81
C ALA A 72 -13.04 5.20 2.64
N ASN A 73 -12.98 4.71 1.40
CA ASN A 73 -12.48 3.37 1.09
C ASN A 73 -11.00 3.24 1.43
N TYR A 74 -10.20 4.24 1.06
CA TYR A 74 -8.75 4.25 1.34
C TYR A 74 -8.49 4.32 2.85
N ARG A 75 -9.24 5.14 3.58
CA ARG A 75 -9.11 5.23 5.03
C ARG A 75 -9.52 3.94 5.73
N ALA A 76 -10.62 3.33 5.30
CA ALA A 76 -11.07 2.06 5.88
C ALA A 76 -10.03 0.96 5.68
N GLY A 77 -9.43 0.87 4.49
CA GLY A 77 -8.37 -0.09 4.21
C GLY A 77 -7.10 0.16 5.02
N ALA A 78 -6.74 1.43 5.20
CA ALA A 78 -5.59 1.81 6.02
C ALA A 78 -5.80 1.43 7.48
N GLU A 79 -6.99 1.72 8.04
CA GLU A 79 -7.34 1.38 9.42
C GLU A 79 -7.37 -0.13 9.63
N ALA A 80 -7.91 -0.89 8.68
CA ALA A 80 -7.92 -2.35 8.73
C ALA A 80 -6.49 -2.92 8.75
N THR A 81 -5.60 -2.34 7.97
CA THR A 81 -4.19 -2.75 7.94
C THR A 81 -3.49 -2.42 9.26
N LEU A 82 -3.75 -1.25 9.83
CA LEU A 82 -3.21 -0.87 11.15
C LEU A 82 -3.68 -1.83 12.24
N GLU A 83 -4.97 -2.23 12.20
CA GLU A 83 -5.51 -3.20 13.14
C GLU A 83 -4.80 -4.53 13.05
N ILE A 84 -4.49 -4.99 11.84
CA ILE A 84 -3.69 -6.21 11.64
C ILE A 84 -2.31 -6.05 12.26
N ALA A 85 -1.65 -4.90 12.05
CA ALA A 85 -0.34 -4.63 12.63
C ALA A 85 -0.37 -4.70 14.15
N ARG A 86 -1.37 -4.10 14.77
CA ARG A 86 -1.55 -4.12 16.24
C ARG A 86 -1.82 -5.51 16.77
N ARG A 87 -2.76 -6.23 16.16
CA ARG A 87 -3.14 -7.59 16.56
C ARG A 87 -1.96 -8.55 16.45
N GLU A 88 -1.16 -8.43 15.41
CA GLU A 88 -0.02 -9.31 15.16
C GLU A 88 1.27 -8.83 15.83
N GLY A 89 1.26 -7.66 16.46
CA GLY A 89 2.47 -7.06 17.03
C GLY A 89 3.53 -6.76 15.97
N CYS A 90 3.09 -6.43 14.76
CA CYS A 90 3.98 -6.21 13.61
C CYS A 90 4.40 -4.75 13.51
N THR A 91 5.71 -4.50 13.42
CA THR A 91 6.28 -3.15 13.34
C THR A 91 7.01 -2.87 12.03
N LEU A 92 6.86 -3.76 11.05
CA LEU A 92 7.60 -3.68 9.79
C LEU A 92 6.68 -4.00 8.62
N ALA A 93 6.73 -3.18 7.57
CA ALA A 93 5.92 -3.36 6.37
C ALA A 93 6.74 -3.09 5.10
N LEU A 94 6.55 -3.92 4.08
CA LEU A 94 7.07 -3.74 2.74
C LEU A 94 5.89 -3.53 1.80
N LEU A 95 5.74 -2.32 1.29
CA LEU A 95 4.55 -1.91 0.54
C LEU A 95 4.88 -1.50 -0.90
N ASN A 96 3.89 -1.67 -1.78
CA ASN A 96 4.00 -1.32 -3.20
C ASN A 96 4.19 0.20 -3.36
N GLU A 97 5.28 0.60 -4.01
CA GLU A 97 5.64 2.01 -4.20
C GLU A 97 4.68 2.75 -5.13
N LYS A 98 4.59 4.08 -4.96
CA LYS A 98 3.80 5.03 -5.76
C LYS A 98 2.29 4.89 -5.65
N SER A 99 1.80 3.84 -5.00
CA SER A 99 0.37 3.64 -4.78
C SER A 99 -0.22 4.75 -3.89
N PRO A 100 -1.44 5.23 -4.15
CA PRO A 100 -2.10 6.19 -3.26
C PRO A 100 -2.43 5.61 -1.90
N SER A 101 -2.40 4.28 -1.73
CA SER A 101 -2.55 3.61 -0.44
C SER A 101 -1.19 3.27 0.17
N CYS A 102 -0.34 2.57 -0.56
CA CYS A 102 0.86 1.92 -0.05
C CYS A 102 2.16 2.69 -0.31
N GLY A 103 2.15 3.70 -1.17
CA GLY A 103 3.36 4.42 -1.58
C GLY A 103 4.03 5.15 -0.43
N LYS A 104 5.35 5.03 -0.35
CA LYS A 104 6.17 5.73 0.66
C LYS A 104 7.11 6.71 -0.04
N GLY A 105 7.07 7.97 0.36
CA GLY A 105 7.99 9.01 -0.09
C GLY A 105 7.59 9.71 -1.38
N ARG A 106 7.04 9.01 -2.34
CA ARG A 106 6.60 9.57 -3.63
C ARG A 106 5.26 8.98 -4.04
N ILE A 107 4.35 9.82 -4.45
CA ILE A 107 3.02 9.45 -4.95
C ILE A 107 2.68 10.31 -6.17
N TYR A 108 1.66 9.94 -6.91
CA TYR A 108 1.15 10.79 -7.99
C TYR A 108 0.45 12.02 -7.41
N ASP A 109 0.58 13.16 -8.10
CA ASP A 109 0.23 14.48 -7.55
C ASP A 109 -1.26 14.87 -7.64
N GLY A 110 -2.09 14.00 -8.20
CA GLY A 110 -3.52 14.25 -8.34
C GLY A 110 -3.93 14.85 -9.68
N SER A 111 -2.97 15.20 -10.53
CA SER A 111 -3.26 15.81 -11.85
C SER A 111 -3.64 14.80 -12.92
N VAL A 112 -3.46 13.50 -12.64
CA VAL A 112 -3.69 12.37 -13.57
C VAL A 112 -2.78 12.46 -14.82
N THR A 113 -1.58 13.06 -14.65
CA THR A 113 -0.61 13.24 -15.74
C THR A 113 0.63 12.34 -15.62
N GLY A 114 0.66 11.46 -14.61
CA GLY A 114 1.84 10.64 -14.30
C GLY A 114 2.94 11.40 -13.56
N THR A 115 2.66 12.61 -13.08
CA THR A 115 3.62 13.42 -12.32
C THR A 115 3.67 12.98 -10.86
N LEU A 116 4.88 12.75 -10.35
CA LEU A 116 5.10 12.37 -8.95
C LEU A 116 5.38 13.60 -8.08
N THR A 117 4.99 13.52 -6.82
CA THR A 117 5.30 14.53 -5.80
C THR A 117 5.75 13.84 -4.52
N ASP A 118 6.39 14.58 -3.62
CA ASP A 118 6.73 14.07 -2.30
C ASP A 118 5.45 13.83 -1.51
N GLY A 119 5.38 12.70 -0.83
CA GLY A 119 4.23 12.33 -0.03
C GLY A 119 4.14 10.84 0.19
N ASN A 120 3.15 10.44 0.97
CA ASN A 120 2.90 9.05 1.32
C ASN A 120 1.47 8.68 1.01
N GLY A 121 1.25 7.42 0.63
CA GLY A 121 -0.09 6.86 0.49
C GLY A 121 -0.82 6.83 1.83
N VAL A 122 -2.14 6.74 1.79
CA VAL A 122 -3.00 6.82 2.98
C VAL A 122 -2.63 5.75 4.01
N CYS A 123 -2.45 4.51 3.58
CA CYS A 123 -2.07 3.40 4.47
C CYS A 123 -0.63 3.56 4.98
N ALA A 124 0.32 3.87 4.09
CA ALA A 124 1.72 4.07 4.48
C ALA A 124 1.85 5.15 5.55
N ALA A 125 1.16 6.29 5.36
CA ALA A 125 1.18 7.39 6.33
C ALA A 125 0.63 6.96 7.70
N LEU A 126 -0.52 6.28 7.71
CA LEU A 126 -1.15 5.84 8.96
C LEU A 126 -0.26 4.85 9.72
N LEU A 127 0.34 3.90 9.02
CA LEU A 127 1.25 2.93 9.63
C LEU A 127 2.47 3.62 10.25
N MET A 128 3.10 4.55 9.51
CA MET A 128 4.27 5.28 10.01
C MET A 128 3.94 6.14 11.22
N GLU A 129 2.78 6.80 11.23
CA GLU A 129 2.32 7.60 12.37
C GLU A 129 2.12 6.75 13.64
N ASN A 130 1.91 5.45 13.48
CA ASN A 130 1.67 4.52 14.58
C ASN A 130 2.86 3.60 14.86
N GLY A 131 4.06 3.99 14.43
CA GLY A 131 5.31 3.31 14.80
C GLY A 131 5.68 2.11 13.94
N VAL A 132 5.01 1.89 12.83
CA VAL A 132 5.37 0.85 11.87
C VAL A 132 6.39 1.41 10.88
N GLN A 133 7.53 0.74 10.75
CA GLN A 133 8.52 1.10 9.74
C GLN A 133 8.03 0.62 8.37
N VAL A 134 7.88 1.54 7.43
CA VAL A 134 7.42 1.22 6.07
C VAL A 134 8.57 1.35 5.09
N LEU A 135 8.77 0.31 4.28
CA LEU A 135 9.74 0.29 3.18
C LEU A 135 9.00 0.07 1.87
N GLY A 136 9.46 0.71 0.80
CA GLY A 136 9.01 0.42 -0.55
C GLY A 136 9.78 -0.77 -1.12
N GLU A 137 9.29 -1.38 -2.18
CA GLU A 137 9.92 -2.57 -2.76
C GLU A 137 11.36 -2.33 -3.24
N SER A 138 11.70 -1.10 -3.62
CA SER A 138 13.08 -0.76 -4.00
C SER A 138 14.04 -0.73 -2.81
N GLU A 139 13.51 -0.77 -1.58
CA GLU A 139 14.30 -0.76 -0.34
C GLU A 139 14.40 -2.14 0.30
N VAL A 140 14.05 -3.20 -0.42
CA VAL A 140 13.96 -4.56 0.13
C VAL A 140 15.28 -5.05 0.75
N GLU A 141 16.42 -4.59 0.26
CA GLU A 141 17.71 -4.95 0.82
C GLU A 141 17.96 -4.42 2.23
N LYS A 142 17.13 -3.50 2.71
CA LYS A 142 17.22 -3.00 4.08
C LYS A 142 16.55 -3.93 5.11
N LEU A 143 15.91 -4.98 4.65
CA LEU A 143 15.24 -5.96 5.51
C LEU A 143 16.21 -7.03 6.07
#